data_fe5175c06beffbc49fc911b08b78fc5a
#
_entry.id   fe5175c06beffbc49fc911b08b78fc5a
#
_cell.length_a   1.000
_cell.length_b   1.000
_cell.length_c   1.000
_cell.angle_alpha   90.00
_cell.angle_beta   90.00
_cell.angle_gamma   90.00
#
_symmetry.space_group_name_H-M   'P 1'
#
loop_
_entity.id
_entity.type
_entity.pdbx_description
1 polymer ?
#
loop_
_entity_poly.entity_id
_entity_poly.type
_entity_poly.pdbx_seq_one_letter_code
_entity_poly.pdbx_strand_id
1 'polypeptide(L)'
;PLLKEFPSRILNIHPSLLPSFPGLHAWEQAVNAGAAESGCTVHYVDDGMDTGPILGQARVPVLPGDTPESLHARIQVQEHALYPAMIARVLETLA
;
A
#
# COMPACT_ATOMS: atom_id res chain seq x y z
N PRO A 1 9.54 1.36 22.83
CA PRO A 1 9.23 1.60 21.43
C PRO A 1 7.74 1.44 21.12
N LEU A 2 7.29 2.21 20.14
CA LEU A 2 5.86 2.25 19.76
C LEU A 2 5.34 0.87 19.36
N LEU A 3 6.14 0.12 18.61
CA LEU A 3 5.72 -1.20 18.15
C LEU A 3 5.44 -2.16 19.29
N LYS A 4 6.22 -2.08 20.36
CA LYS A 4 6.03 -2.90 21.54
C LYS A 4 4.79 -2.51 22.31
N GLU A 5 4.51 -1.20 22.42
CA GLU A 5 3.38 -0.69 23.20
C GLU A 5 2.07 -0.68 22.39
N PHE A 6 2.17 -0.41 21.08
CA PHE A 6 1.00 -0.22 20.22
C PHE A 6 1.20 -0.96 18.89
N PRO A 7 1.38 -2.30 18.91
CA PRO A 7 1.75 -3.03 17.69
C PRO A 7 0.73 -2.91 16.57
N SER A 8 -0.56 -2.76 16.89
CA SER A 8 -1.63 -2.65 15.90
C SER A 8 -1.89 -1.22 15.43
N ARG A 9 -1.08 -0.24 15.88
CA ARG A 9 -1.28 1.18 15.57
C ARG A 9 -0.16 1.78 14.75
N ILE A 10 0.81 0.97 14.35
CA ILE A 10 1.87 1.41 13.45
C ILE A 10 1.44 1.05 12.04
N LEU A 11 1.34 2.08 11.20
CA LEU A 11 0.85 1.92 9.83
C LEU A 11 1.99 1.99 8.83
N ASN A 12 1.82 1.29 7.73
CA ASN A 12 2.69 1.40 6.59
C ASN A 12 1.84 1.43 5.32
N ILE A 13 2.40 2.01 4.26
CA ILE A 13 1.77 1.99 2.95
C ILE A 13 2.66 1.22 1.99
N HIS A 14 2.06 0.33 1.21
CA HIS A 14 2.76 -0.51 0.26
C HIS A 14 2.21 -0.26 -1.14
N PRO A 15 3.07 -0.09 -2.17
CA PRO A 15 2.63 0.27 -3.52
C PRO A 15 2.15 -0.93 -4.34
N SER A 16 1.25 -1.71 -3.80
CA SER A 16 0.55 -2.78 -4.50
C SER A 16 -0.78 -3.07 -3.82
N LEU A 17 -1.62 -3.86 -4.46
CA LEU A 17 -2.84 -4.38 -3.86
C LEU A 17 -2.48 -5.69 -3.13
N LEU A 18 -2.07 -5.58 -1.87
CA LEU A 18 -1.72 -6.77 -1.09
C LEU A 18 -2.91 -7.74 -1.01
N PRO A 19 -2.67 -9.04 -1.02
CA PRO A 19 -1.37 -9.73 -0.89
C PRO A 19 -0.57 -9.86 -2.19
N SER A 20 -0.99 -9.23 -3.28
CA SER A 20 -0.25 -9.25 -4.54
C SER A 20 1.02 -8.42 -4.45
N PHE A 21 2.10 -8.93 -5.03
CA PHE A 21 3.38 -8.24 -5.17
C PHE A 21 3.92 -7.65 -3.86
N PRO A 22 4.12 -8.46 -2.81
CA PRO A 22 4.75 -7.97 -1.58
C PRO A 22 6.23 -7.70 -1.82
N GLY A 23 6.85 -6.98 -0.88
CA GLY A 23 8.28 -6.71 -0.92
C GLY A 23 8.64 -5.48 -1.72
N LEU A 24 9.87 -5.43 -2.23
CA LEU A 24 10.42 -4.25 -2.88
C LEU A 24 9.99 -4.14 -4.35
N HIS A 25 9.89 -2.90 -4.83
CA HIS A 25 9.62 -2.61 -6.25
C HIS A 25 8.34 -3.29 -6.76
N ALA A 26 7.27 -3.22 -5.98
CA ALA A 26 6.00 -3.87 -6.33
C ALA A 26 5.44 -3.40 -7.68
N TRP A 27 5.63 -2.13 -8.04
CA TRP A 27 5.21 -1.60 -9.34
C TRP A 27 5.95 -2.27 -10.50
N GLU A 28 7.23 -2.57 -10.32
CA GLU A 28 8.01 -3.28 -11.32
C GLU A 28 7.53 -4.73 -11.46
N GLN A 29 7.24 -5.38 -10.34
CA GLN A 29 6.67 -6.73 -10.35
C GLN A 29 5.33 -6.76 -11.12
N ALA A 30 4.47 -5.77 -10.90
CA ALA A 30 3.17 -5.70 -11.54
C ALA A 30 3.30 -5.54 -13.07
N VAL A 31 4.18 -4.66 -13.52
CA VAL A 31 4.42 -4.46 -14.95
C VAL A 31 4.99 -5.73 -15.58
N ASN A 32 5.99 -6.34 -14.95
CA ASN A 32 6.65 -7.54 -15.47
C ASN A 32 5.70 -8.75 -15.50
N ALA A 33 4.76 -8.81 -14.58
CA ALA A 33 3.77 -9.90 -14.54
C ALA A 33 2.60 -9.69 -15.50
N GLY A 34 2.51 -8.52 -16.15
CA GLY A 34 1.38 -8.22 -17.03
C GLY A 34 0.07 -8.05 -16.28
N ALA A 35 0.12 -7.57 -15.04
CA ALA A 35 -1.07 -7.39 -14.23
C ALA A 35 -2.02 -6.36 -14.84
N ALA A 36 -3.33 -6.58 -14.73
CA ALA A 36 -4.33 -5.65 -15.24
C ALA A 36 -4.46 -4.40 -14.36
N GLU A 37 -4.21 -4.54 -13.07
CA GLU A 37 -4.27 -3.43 -12.13
C GLU A 37 -3.24 -3.60 -11.03
N SER A 38 -2.91 -2.48 -10.39
CA SER A 38 -2.09 -2.41 -9.20
C SER A 38 -2.74 -1.43 -8.24
N GLY A 39 -1.98 -0.77 -7.41
CA GLY A 39 -2.50 0.21 -6.47
C GLY A 39 -1.61 0.35 -5.26
N CYS A 40 -2.22 0.73 -4.15
CA CYS A 40 -1.51 0.82 -2.89
C CYS A 40 -2.38 0.30 -1.75
N THR A 41 -1.72 -0.12 -0.68
CA THR A 41 -2.38 -0.70 0.51
C THR A 41 -1.83 -0.03 1.75
N VAL A 42 -2.71 0.44 2.63
CA VAL A 42 -2.33 0.86 3.98
C VAL A 42 -2.66 -0.28 4.91
N HIS A 43 -1.69 -0.71 5.71
CA HIS A 43 -1.86 -1.84 6.61
C HIS A 43 -1.14 -1.59 7.94
N TYR A 44 -1.56 -2.33 8.95
CA TYR A 44 -0.85 -2.34 10.22
C TYR A 44 0.44 -3.14 10.08
N VAL A 45 1.50 -2.65 10.72
CA VAL A 45 2.78 -3.36 10.72
C VAL A 45 2.72 -4.52 11.70
N ASP A 46 3.19 -5.68 11.26
CA ASP A 46 3.40 -6.84 12.11
C ASP A 46 4.81 -7.40 11.89
N ASP A 47 5.08 -8.63 12.32
CA ASP A 47 6.40 -9.24 12.21
C ASP A 47 6.71 -9.75 10.80
N GLY A 48 5.70 -9.87 9.94
CA GLY A 48 5.88 -10.32 8.57
C GLY A 48 6.08 -9.16 7.61
N MET A 49 6.58 -9.45 6.42
CA MET A 49 6.74 -8.45 5.38
C MET A 49 5.39 -8.24 4.67
N ASP A 50 4.82 -7.05 4.82
CA ASP A 50 3.56 -6.67 4.17
C ASP A 50 2.41 -7.63 4.45
N THR A 51 2.37 -8.20 5.65
CA THR A 51 1.38 -9.22 6.03
C THR A 51 0.43 -8.78 7.14
N GLY A 52 0.60 -7.59 7.69
CA GLY A 52 -0.30 -7.08 8.73
C GLY A 52 -1.72 -6.84 8.22
N PRO A 53 -2.69 -6.67 9.12
CA PRO A 53 -4.08 -6.43 8.73
C PRO A 53 -4.23 -5.22 7.82
N ILE A 54 -4.99 -5.37 6.74
CA ILE A 54 -5.23 -4.32 5.77
C ILE A 54 -6.27 -3.34 6.30
N LEU A 55 -5.94 -2.05 6.28
CA LEU A 55 -6.85 -0.99 6.68
C LEU A 55 -7.61 -0.42 5.48
N GLY A 56 -6.93 -0.23 4.35
CA GLY A 56 -7.56 0.26 3.14
C GLY A 56 -6.65 0.12 1.93
N GLN A 57 -7.25 0.20 0.75
CA GLN A 57 -6.54 0.08 -0.53
C GLN A 57 -7.09 1.07 -1.54
N ALA A 58 -6.24 1.49 -2.49
CA ALA A 58 -6.66 2.26 -3.66
C ALA A 58 -6.16 1.54 -4.91
N ARG A 59 -7.01 1.44 -5.93
CA ARG A 59 -6.69 0.74 -7.18
C ARG A 59 -6.15 1.71 -8.22
N VAL A 60 -5.17 1.24 -9.00
CA VAL A 60 -4.56 1.97 -10.11
C VAL A 60 -4.49 1.02 -11.31
N PRO A 61 -5.07 1.36 -12.46
CA PRO A 61 -4.97 0.47 -13.62
C PRO A 61 -3.54 0.44 -14.16
N VAL A 62 -3.11 -0.72 -14.64
CA VAL A 62 -1.89 -0.84 -15.41
C VAL A 62 -2.28 -0.67 -16.88
N LEU A 63 -1.78 0.38 -17.51
CA LEU A 63 -2.18 0.75 -18.87
C LEU A 63 -1.24 0.11 -19.91
N PRO A 64 -1.73 -0.15 -21.12
CA PRO A 64 -0.85 -0.61 -22.19
C PRO A 64 0.31 0.38 -22.39
N GLY A 65 1.53 -0.15 -22.46
CA GLY A 65 2.72 0.68 -22.59
C GLY A 65 3.26 1.26 -21.30
N ASP A 66 2.67 0.92 -20.16
CA ASP A 66 3.21 1.37 -18.87
C ASP A 66 4.63 0.85 -18.65
N THR A 67 5.46 1.72 -18.11
CA THR A 67 6.75 1.36 -17.55
C THR A 67 6.60 1.28 -16.04
N PRO A 68 7.56 0.66 -15.32
CA PRO A 68 7.55 0.71 -13.86
C PRO A 68 7.48 2.14 -13.33
N GLU A 69 8.17 3.07 -13.95
CA GLU A 69 8.21 4.47 -13.53
C GLU A 69 6.86 5.17 -13.69
N SER A 70 6.18 4.96 -14.82
CA SER A 70 4.89 5.61 -15.06
C SER A 70 3.80 5.06 -14.14
N LEU A 71 3.82 3.76 -13.89
CA LEU A 71 2.90 3.13 -12.93
C LEU A 71 3.16 3.64 -11.51
N HIS A 72 4.42 3.69 -11.11
CA HIS A 72 4.81 4.16 -9.77
C HIS A 72 4.33 5.59 -9.54
N ALA A 73 4.48 6.47 -10.54
CA ALA A 73 4.02 7.85 -10.41
C ALA A 73 2.51 7.94 -10.15
N ARG A 74 1.70 7.13 -10.84
CA ARG A 74 0.25 7.10 -10.60
C ARG A 74 -0.10 6.49 -9.25
N ILE A 75 0.63 5.47 -8.82
CA ILE A 75 0.45 4.87 -7.49
C ILE A 75 0.74 5.91 -6.41
N GLN A 76 1.80 6.70 -6.55
CA GLN A 76 2.16 7.73 -5.57
C GLN A 76 1.06 8.77 -5.39
N VAL A 77 0.34 9.14 -6.46
CA VAL A 77 -0.79 10.07 -6.35
C VAL A 77 -1.86 9.47 -5.42
N GLN A 78 -2.15 8.18 -5.58
CA GLN A 78 -3.13 7.51 -4.74
C GLN A 78 -2.63 7.32 -3.31
N GLU A 79 -1.33 7.06 -3.13
CA GLU A 79 -0.73 6.97 -1.80
C GLU A 79 -0.90 8.27 -1.02
N HIS A 80 -0.67 9.40 -1.67
CA HIS A 80 -0.79 10.71 -1.04
C HIS A 80 -2.23 11.05 -0.62
N ALA A 81 -3.21 10.44 -1.27
CA ALA A 81 -4.62 10.61 -0.90
C ALA A 81 -5.06 9.59 0.15
N LEU A 82 -4.64 8.35 0.00
CA LEU A 82 -5.08 7.24 0.85
C LEU A 82 -4.49 7.28 2.25
N TYR A 83 -3.20 7.53 2.37
CA TYR A 83 -2.51 7.43 3.65
C TYR A 83 -3.06 8.40 4.70
N PRO A 84 -3.19 9.70 4.40
CA PRO A 84 -3.80 10.63 5.37
C PRO A 84 -5.23 10.26 5.73
N ALA A 85 -6.01 9.77 4.76
CA ALA A 85 -7.40 9.35 5.03
C ALA A 85 -7.46 8.18 6.01
N MET A 86 -6.53 7.22 5.87
CA MET A 86 -6.48 6.07 6.76
C MET A 86 -5.97 6.45 8.15
N ILE A 87 -5.03 7.38 8.24
CA ILE A 87 -4.56 7.91 9.53
C ILE A 87 -5.73 8.57 10.26
N ALA A 88 -6.51 9.41 9.58
CA ALA A 88 -7.68 10.06 10.17
C ALA A 88 -8.68 9.04 10.68
N ARG A 89 -8.91 7.97 9.93
CA ARG A 89 -9.82 6.89 10.32
C ARG A 89 -9.36 6.19 11.61
N VAL A 90 -8.06 5.93 11.72
CA VAL A 90 -7.51 5.32 12.93
C VAL A 90 -7.66 6.26 14.13
N LEU A 91 -7.39 7.54 13.95
CA LEU A 91 -7.54 8.53 15.02
C LEU A 91 -9.00 8.62 15.51
N GLU A 92 -9.97 8.49 14.62
CA GLU A 92 -11.38 8.45 15.00
C GLU A 92 -11.69 7.27 15.93
N THR A 93 -11.08 6.12 15.68
CA THR A 93 -11.32 4.94 16.52
C THR A 93 -10.63 5.02 17.87
N LEU A 94 -9.66 5.91 18.03
CA LEU A 94 -8.95 6.12 19.29
C LEU A 94 -9.60 7.17 20.17
N ALA A 95 -10.50 7.97 19.62
CA ALA A 95 -11.15 9.05 20.33
C ALA A 95 -12.16 8.56 21.39
#